data_34ecc57c22375bd6500e93887be793a1
#
_entry.id   34ecc57c22375bd6500e93887be793a1
#
_cell.length_a   1.000
_cell.length_b   1.000
_cell.length_c   1.000
_cell.angle_alpha   90.00
_cell.angle_beta   90.00
_cell.angle_gamma   90.00
#
_symmetry.space_group_name_H-M   'P 1'
#
loop_
_entity.id
_entity.type
_entity.pdbx_description
1 polymer ?
#
loop_
_entity_poly.entity_id
_entity_poly.type
_entity_poly.pdbx_seq_one_letter_code
_entity_poly.pdbx_strand_id
1 'polypeptide(L)'
;MINQIGKITLYVNDQEEAKKFWTEKMEFVVKFEAQMGPNMTWLEVGPSEEAFTTFVLYNKALMQMQKPDMALTHPSILLSTKDIEVAHMKMKANGVEVQDIMIMPVSYTHLRAHET
;
A
#
# COMPACT_ATOMS: atom_id res chain seq x y z
N MET A 1 1.37 -3.24 26.33
CA MET A 1 0.20 -2.75 25.60
C MET A 1 0.41 -2.90 24.11
N ILE A 2 0.00 -1.97 23.27
CA ILE A 2 0.21 -2.10 21.83
C ILE A 2 1.69 -1.88 21.51
N ASN A 3 2.27 -2.75 20.68
CA ASN A 3 3.70 -2.69 20.38
C ASN A 3 4.03 -2.53 18.91
N GLN A 4 3.06 -2.70 18.01
CA GLN A 4 3.31 -2.59 16.57
C GLN A 4 2.02 -2.20 15.84
N ILE A 5 2.20 -1.64 14.64
CA ILE A 5 1.11 -1.45 13.70
C ILE A 5 1.03 -2.71 12.86
N GLY A 6 -0.08 -3.44 12.97
CA GLY A 6 -0.22 -4.72 12.28
C GLY A 6 -0.58 -4.58 10.82
N LYS A 7 -1.76 -4.03 10.56
CA LYS A 7 -2.30 -3.97 9.21
C LYS A 7 -2.95 -2.62 8.95
N ILE A 8 -2.87 -2.16 7.71
CA ILE A 8 -3.54 -0.97 7.22
C ILE A 8 -4.45 -1.41 6.09
N THR A 9 -5.73 -1.08 6.15
CA THR A 9 -6.67 -1.48 5.12
C THR A 9 -6.79 -0.42 4.04
N LEU A 10 -6.61 -0.83 2.80
CA LEU A 10 -6.84 -0.01 1.62
C LEU A 10 -8.07 -0.57 0.90
N TYR A 11 -9.06 0.28 0.67
CA TYR A 11 -10.28 -0.13 -0.02
C TYR A 11 -10.07 0.06 -1.52
N VAL A 12 -10.18 -1.03 -2.27
CA VAL A 12 -9.87 -1.05 -3.70
C VAL A 12 -11.10 -1.44 -4.50
N ASN A 13 -11.22 -0.89 -5.70
CA ASN A 13 -12.33 -1.20 -6.59
C ASN A 13 -12.17 -2.57 -7.24
N ASP A 14 -10.93 -2.96 -7.52
CA ASP A 14 -10.59 -4.22 -8.17
C ASP A 14 -9.36 -4.81 -7.49
N GLN A 15 -9.55 -5.92 -6.76
CA GLN A 15 -8.47 -6.55 -6.01
C GLN A 15 -7.36 -7.09 -6.92
N GLU A 16 -7.71 -7.61 -8.10
CA GLU A 16 -6.68 -8.14 -9.03
C GLU A 16 -5.83 -7.01 -9.59
N GLU A 17 -6.43 -5.90 -9.97
CA GLU A 17 -5.67 -4.73 -10.42
C GLU A 17 -4.80 -4.16 -9.31
N ALA A 18 -5.34 -4.07 -8.10
CA ALA A 18 -4.59 -3.57 -6.95
C ALA A 18 -3.42 -4.51 -6.63
N LYS A 19 -3.65 -5.82 -6.67
CA LYS A 19 -2.60 -6.81 -6.46
C LYS A 19 -1.48 -6.63 -7.47
N LYS A 20 -1.81 -6.47 -8.75
CA LYS A 20 -0.82 -6.25 -9.80
C LYS A 20 -0.04 -4.96 -9.58
N PHE A 21 -0.73 -3.90 -9.21
CA PHE A 21 -0.07 -2.63 -8.92
C PHE A 21 0.99 -2.80 -7.82
N TRP A 22 0.57 -3.35 -6.69
CA TRP A 22 1.48 -3.46 -5.54
C TRP A 22 2.61 -4.45 -5.77
N THR A 23 2.35 -5.57 -6.47
CA THR A 23 3.39 -6.58 -6.68
C THR A 23 4.28 -6.27 -7.88
N GLU A 24 3.72 -5.83 -9.00
CA GLU A 24 4.49 -5.64 -10.23
C GLU A 24 5.11 -4.24 -10.32
N LYS A 25 4.38 -3.21 -9.88
CA LYS A 25 4.87 -1.83 -9.99
C LYS A 25 5.61 -1.37 -8.74
N MET A 26 5.11 -1.72 -7.56
CA MET A 26 5.72 -1.33 -6.29
C MET A 26 6.66 -2.38 -5.72
N GLU A 27 6.75 -3.54 -6.37
CA GLU A 27 7.64 -4.63 -5.98
C GLU A 27 7.38 -5.17 -4.56
N PHE A 28 6.13 -5.10 -4.13
CA PHE A 28 5.69 -5.73 -2.89
C PHE A 28 5.49 -7.23 -3.13
N VAL A 29 5.36 -7.96 -2.04
CA VAL A 29 5.06 -9.40 -2.09
C VAL A 29 3.70 -9.66 -1.50
N VAL A 30 3.03 -10.71 -1.97
CA VAL A 30 1.79 -11.19 -1.37
C VAL A 30 2.15 -11.91 -0.07
N LYS A 31 1.65 -11.38 1.05
CA LYS A 31 1.92 -11.95 2.37
C LYS A 31 0.87 -12.98 2.76
N PHE A 32 -0.34 -12.81 2.29
CA PHE A 32 -1.42 -13.73 2.56
C PHE A 32 -2.52 -13.52 1.52
N GLU A 33 -3.10 -14.62 1.06
CA GLU A 33 -4.23 -14.56 0.15
C GLU A 33 -5.08 -15.81 0.36
N ALA A 34 -6.35 -15.63 0.73
CA ALA A 34 -7.27 -16.75 0.92
C ALA A 34 -8.70 -16.31 0.70
N GLN A 35 -9.49 -17.20 0.12
CA GLN A 35 -10.92 -16.99 0.01
C GLN A 35 -11.56 -17.27 1.36
N MET A 36 -12.22 -16.29 1.93
CA MET A 36 -12.81 -16.35 3.27
C MET A 36 -14.32 -16.43 3.25
N GLY A 37 -14.90 -16.67 2.09
CA GLY A 37 -16.33 -16.76 1.91
C GLY A 37 -16.66 -16.76 0.43
N PRO A 38 -17.95 -16.87 0.05
CA PRO A 38 -18.33 -17.03 -1.35
C PRO A 38 -17.95 -15.83 -2.23
N ASN A 39 -17.89 -14.64 -1.65
CA ASN A 39 -17.58 -13.42 -2.40
C ASN A 39 -16.49 -12.58 -1.75
N MET A 40 -15.69 -13.20 -0.89
CA MET A 40 -14.67 -12.45 -0.15
C MET A 40 -13.32 -13.14 -0.24
N THR A 41 -12.33 -12.40 -0.75
CA THR A 41 -10.92 -12.78 -0.71
C THR A 41 -10.20 -11.86 0.25
N TRP A 42 -9.47 -12.45 1.20
CA TRP A 42 -8.59 -11.70 2.08
C TRP A 42 -7.22 -11.65 1.44
N LEU A 43 -6.71 -10.44 1.21
CA LEU A 43 -5.46 -10.25 0.46
C LEU A 43 -4.58 -9.26 1.21
N GLU A 44 -3.36 -9.69 1.54
CA GLU A 44 -2.36 -8.84 2.20
C GLU A 44 -1.10 -8.77 1.36
N VAL A 45 -0.57 -7.56 1.23
CA VAL A 45 0.71 -7.32 0.57
C VAL A 45 1.64 -6.56 1.51
N GLY A 46 2.93 -6.73 1.34
CA GLY A 46 3.93 -6.03 2.13
C GLY A 46 5.20 -5.79 1.35
N PRO A 47 6.08 -4.90 1.81
CA PRO A 47 7.29 -4.53 1.07
C PRO A 47 8.31 -5.67 0.98
N SER A 48 8.26 -6.65 1.88
CA SER A 48 9.16 -7.80 1.87
C SER A 48 8.54 -8.93 2.68
N GLU A 49 9.12 -10.12 2.55
CA GLU A 49 8.67 -11.29 3.34
C GLU A 49 8.81 -11.06 4.84
N GLU A 50 9.81 -10.30 5.25
CA GLU A 50 10.09 -10.04 6.67
C GLU A 50 9.25 -8.91 7.24
N ALA A 51 8.58 -8.14 6.41
CA ALA A 51 7.80 -6.99 6.89
C ALA A 51 6.66 -7.45 7.79
N PHE A 52 6.57 -6.85 8.97
CA PHE A 52 5.48 -7.15 9.89
C PHE A 52 4.18 -6.47 9.47
N THR A 53 4.25 -5.17 9.21
CA THR A 53 3.09 -4.39 8.80
C THR A 53 2.73 -4.68 7.36
N THR A 54 1.47 -4.96 7.10
CA THR A 54 0.98 -5.26 5.75
C THR A 54 -0.17 -4.33 5.38
N PHE A 55 -0.44 -4.23 4.07
CA PHE A 55 -1.65 -3.61 3.56
C PHE A 55 -2.65 -4.71 3.25
N VAL A 56 -3.86 -4.58 3.81
CA VAL A 56 -4.99 -5.42 3.41
C VAL A 56 -5.68 -4.72 2.24
N LEU A 57 -5.70 -5.37 1.09
CA LEU A 57 -6.40 -4.85 -0.08
C LEU A 57 -7.82 -5.39 -0.05
N TYR A 58 -8.75 -4.57 0.44
CA TYR A 58 -10.12 -4.98 0.71
C TYR A 58 -11.06 -4.48 -0.38
N ASN A 59 -11.97 -5.33 -0.81
CA ASN A 59 -12.96 -4.95 -1.83
C ASN A 59 -13.87 -3.84 -1.31
N LYS A 60 -13.83 -2.69 -1.97
CA LYS A 60 -14.57 -1.51 -1.55
C LYS A 60 -16.08 -1.74 -1.61
N ALA A 61 -16.57 -2.38 -2.67
CA ALA A 61 -17.99 -2.65 -2.83
C ALA A 61 -18.51 -3.56 -1.72
N LEU A 62 -17.72 -4.57 -1.35
CA LEU A 62 -18.10 -5.47 -0.26
C LEU A 62 -18.19 -4.74 1.07
N MET A 63 -17.23 -3.85 1.37
CA MET A 63 -17.27 -3.07 2.60
C MET A 63 -18.46 -2.10 2.61
N GLN A 64 -18.80 -1.51 1.48
CA GLN A 64 -19.97 -0.64 1.37
C GLN A 64 -21.27 -1.37 1.67
N MET A 65 -21.36 -2.65 1.29
CA MET A 65 -22.51 -3.49 1.62
C MET A 65 -22.57 -3.82 3.11
N GLN A 66 -21.42 -4.07 3.72
CA GLN A 66 -21.33 -4.43 5.14
C GLN A 66 -21.56 -3.23 6.04
N LYS A 67 -21.04 -2.07 5.67
CA LYS A 67 -21.12 -0.83 6.46
C LYS A 67 -21.39 0.36 5.54
N PRO A 68 -22.68 0.59 5.15
CA PRO A 68 -23.00 1.63 4.16
C PRO A 68 -22.61 3.05 4.57
N ASP A 69 -22.56 3.32 5.88
CA ASP A 69 -22.28 4.68 6.38
C ASP A 69 -20.79 4.93 6.61
N MET A 70 -19.94 3.94 6.37
CA MET A 70 -18.51 4.08 6.58
C MET A 70 -17.86 4.84 5.45
N ALA A 71 -17.03 5.83 5.80
CA ALA A 71 -16.22 6.53 4.80
C ALA A 71 -15.07 5.63 4.34
N LEU A 72 -14.97 5.40 3.04
CA LEU A 72 -13.97 4.50 2.47
C LEU A 72 -12.93 5.28 1.67
N THR A 73 -12.37 6.32 2.28
CA THR A 73 -11.30 7.12 1.67
C THR A 73 -9.95 6.50 1.99
N HIS A 74 -8.98 6.75 1.11
CA HIS A 74 -7.63 6.26 1.34
C HIS A 74 -6.93 7.06 2.43
N PRO A 75 -6.22 6.41 3.34
CA PRO A 75 -5.36 7.12 4.28
C PRO A 75 -4.15 7.69 3.53
N SER A 76 -3.56 8.74 4.11
CA SER A 76 -2.27 9.21 3.63
C SER A 76 -1.19 8.26 4.16
N ILE A 77 -0.37 7.73 3.28
CA ILE A 77 0.65 6.77 3.64
C ILE A 77 2.01 7.29 3.21
N LEU A 78 2.94 7.29 4.15
CA LEU A 78 4.33 7.59 3.88
C LEU A 78 5.13 6.29 3.95
N LEU A 79 5.77 5.96 2.85
CA LEU A 79 6.62 4.79 2.78
C LEU A 79 8.07 5.22 2.90
N SER A 80 8.89 4.38 3.50
CA SER A 80 10.31 4.66 3.72
C SER A 80 11.16 3.81 2.79
N THR A 81 12.26 4.38 2.34
CA THR A 81 13.26 3.67 1.55
C THR A 81 14.65 4.07 2.02
N LYS A 82 15.61 3.19 1.83
CA LYS A 82 17.01 3.50 2.13
C LYS A 82 17.64 4.38 1.06
N ASP A 83 17.10 4.37 -0.16
CA ASP A 83 17.63 5.14 -1.28
C ASP A 83 16.46 5.66 -2.11
N ILE A 84 16.10 6.90 -1.87
CA ILE A 84 14.93 7.50 -2.53
C ILE A 84 15.16 7.68 -4.03
N GLU A 85 16.40 7.94 -4.45
CA GLU A 85 16.68 8.13 -5.87
C GLU A 85 16.49 6.84 -6.65
N VAL A 86 16.95 5.73 -6.10
CA VAL A 86 16.76 4.41 -6.71
C VAL A 86 15.28 4.03 -6.70
N ALA A 87 14.59 4.24 -5.59
CA ALA A 87 13.17 3.93 -5.48
C ALA A 87 12.35 4.74 -6.50
N HIS A 88 12.65 6.05 -6.61
CA HIS A 88 11.97 6.93 -7.55
C HIS A 88 12.17 6.46 -9.00
N MET A 89 13.40 6.11 -9.35
CA MET A 89 13.73 5.64 -10.68
C MET A 89 13.02 4.32 -11.01
N LYS A 90 13.00 3.38 -10.07
CA LYS A 90 12.34 2.09 -10.26
C LYS A 90 10.84 2.25 -10.42
N MET A 91 10.21 3.04 -9.55
CA MET A 91 8.77 3.28 -9.66
C MET A 91 8.41 3.89 -11.00
N LYS A 92 9.19 4.88 -11.43
CA LYS A 92 8.97 5.53 -12.71
C LYS A 92 9.14 4.54 -13.88
N ALA A 93 10.18 3.70 -13.82
CA ALA A 93 10.41 2.67 -14.83
C ALA A 93 9.29 1.64 -14.85
N ASN A 94 8.69 1.34 -13.71
CA ASN A 94 7.57 0.40 -13.59
C ASN A 94 6.22 1.02 -13.97
N GLY A 95 6.20 2.29 -14.36
CA GLY A 95 4.97 2.95 -14.82
C GLY A 95 4.14 3.58 -13.72
N VAL A 96 4.71 3.76 -12.53
CA VAL A 96 4.02 4.49 -11.45
C VAL A 96 4.15 5.98 -11.68
N GLU A 97 3.05 6.72 -11.52
CA GLU A 97 3.09 8.17 -11.55
C GLU A 97 3.74 8.66 -10.27
N VAL A 98 4.89 9.30 -10.40
CA VAL A 98 5.62 9.84 -9.26
C VAL A 98 5.97 11.30 -9.54
N GLN A 99 5.94 12.10 -8.50
CA GLN A 99 6.38 13.48 -8.56
C GLN A 99 7.90 13.53 -8.42
N ASP A 100 8.48 14.68 -8.78
CA ASP A 100 9.90 14.89 -8.58
C ASP A 100 10.24 14.79 -7.09
N ILE A 101 11.47 14.34 -6.82
CA ILE A 101 11.95 14.27 -5.45
C ILE A 101 12.04 15.68 -4.89
N MET A 102 11.45 15.87 -3.70
CA MET A 102 11.54 17.14 -2.99
C MET A 102 12.37 16.98 -1.73
N ILE A 103 13.25 17.94 -1.50
CA ILE A 103 14.03 18.03 -0.27
C ILE A 103 13.29 18.99 0.65
N MET A 104 12.88 18.50 1.81
CA MET A 104 12.17 19.33 2.78
C MET A 104 13.14 20.34 3.40
N PRO A 105 12.77 21.62 3.47
CA PRO A 105 13.66 22.65 4.00
C PRO A 105 13.74 22.68 5.52
N VAL A 106 13.30 21.62 6.18
CA VAL A 106 13.40 21.47 7.63
C VAL A 106 14.57 20.56 7.93
N SER A 107 15.07 20.63 9.16
CA SER A 107 16.30 19.93 9.56
C SER A 107 16.10 18.44 9.77
N TYR A 108 15.57 17.75 8.77
CA TYR A 108 15.52 16.29 8.77
C TYR A 108 16.69 15.73 7.99
N THR A 109 17.16 14.58 8.44
CA THR A 109 18.31 13.93 7.85
C THR A 109 17.94 12.92 6.78
N HIS A 110 16.66 12.84 6.40
CA HIS A 110 16.20 11.89 5.40
C HIS A 110 15.22 12.56 4.44
N LEU A 111 15.15 11.98 3.24
CA LEU A 111 14.25 12.41 2.20
C LEU A 111 12.92 11.68 2.36
N ARG A 112 11.88 12.26 1.76
CA ARG A 112 10.56 11.61 1.71
C ARG A 112 10.14 11.44 0.27
N ALA A 113 9.58 10.28 -0.03
CA ALA A 113 8.90 10.00 -1.27
C ALA A 113 7.40 10.00 -1.00
N HIS A 114 6.64 10.68 -1.86
CA HIS A 114 5.20 10.68 -1.78
C HIS A 114 4.64 9.76 -2.86
N GLU A 115 3.78 8.86 -2.44
CA GLU A 115 3.07 7.96 -3.32
C GLU A 115 1.75 8.59 -3.74
N THR A 116 1.36 8.41 -4.95
CA THR A 116 0.07 8.88 -5.45
C THR A 116 -0.87 7.73 -5.70
#